data_516c7eefab674438c478981c8ef1af80
#
_entry.id   516c7eefab674438c478981c8ef1af80
#
_cell.length_a   1.000
_cell.length_b   1.000
_cell.length_c   1.000
_cell.angle_alpha   90.00
_cell.angle_beta   90.00
_cell.angle_gamma   90.00
#
_symmetry.space_group_name_H-M   'P 1'
#
loop_
_entity.id
_entity.type
_entity.pdbx_description
1 polymer ?
#
loop_
_entity_poly.entity_id
_entity_poly.type
_entity_poly.pdbx_seq_one_letter_code
_entity_poly.pdbx_strand_id
1 'polypeptide(L)'
;MTIKPVFIYLCFLSVLSAAAQGVDDNVHIVNCVDRYKFKVNSDGIPVISNTTDLEYGVTKYAALVQPNVYYGDFIRLDKASSKGTAQYKSATPDNIFFDDTKVCYFNYRIPKVGKTLKASFARTFTDPVYFTRISFPEDYYVETKTVQVVIPKALSQYHLKECNLPADVVKTAVADEAGDSVFTYVMHGLSVPVSEEGAPAWGYTVPHLLVIGSFKDEQDMFAWSKKMADVDCTIPNQAEILAEIAQGAKSDKEKIANTFAWVQSHIRYLAYEAGVSAHQPATPAETIRKRYGDCKAMSLLLKTLLKAQGFDARQTDIGTDDIPYTSHEVPTISSVNHAICTVFYQGKPYYLDATNSYIPLGYIPTNIQGRQALVEEGEGCRVYTLPTLPQEACSSSVEYDCALSVEKDGNYAMKGTLNSSWKGDMKAMVLSAYDAAAQDDRQQFLSRLLGMDGNKDEMRDVVLKGSRPQDEQLAISSSFYKGNVGVSADQYLYVDMNQDKDVWLEKVDTAKRVSDYMIGMKLKNVRKVSLSVPKGMRVQELPAPFASHTHWADLSCTFSKQGNRVVMKKEYVIKNRRVALKDILEWNKLVSEWNDACNQQVVILTK
;
A
#
# COMPACT_ATOMS: atom_id res chain seq x y z
N MET A 1 17.47 -5.36 -18.66
CA MET A 1 17.33 -5.05 -17.24
C MET A 1 15.93 -4.45 -17.06
N THR A 2 14.97 -5.29 -16.69
CA THR A 2 13.55 -4.94 -16.60
C THR A 2 13.35 -4.09 -15.36
N ILE A 3 13.06 -2.81 -15.51
CA ILE A 3 12.64 -1.95 -14.41
C ILE A 3 11.20 -2.36 -14.10
N LYS A 4 11.02 -3.19 -13.06
CA LYS A 4 9.71 -3.40 -12.46
C LYS A 4 9.19 -2.05 -11.96
N PRO A 5 7.92 -1.71 -12.14
CA PRO A 5 7.37 -0.50 -11.54
C PRO A 5 7.54 -0.61 -10.03
N VAL A 6 8.32 0.30 -9.47
CA VAL A 6 8.41 0.47 -8.02
C VAL A 6 7.07 1.04 -7.59
N PHE A 7 6.19 0.16 -7.16
CA PHE A 7 4.98 0.54 -6.45
C PHE A 7 5.42 1.19 -5.15
N ILE A 8 5.29 2.49 -5.05
CA ILE A 8 5.27 3.17 -3.76
C ILE A 8 3.90 2.85 -3.14
N TYR A 9 3.77 1.63 -2.61
CA TYR A 9 2.77 1.35 -1.60
C TYR A 9 3.24 2.08 -0.34
N LEU A 10 2.60 3.18 -0.03
CA LEU A 10 2.57 3.75 1.31
C LEU A 10 1.77 2.79 2.19
N CYS A 11 2.38 1.66 2.53
CA CYS A 11 1.87 0.74 3.52
C CYS A 11 2.75 0.81 4.74
N PHE A 12 2.15 1.13 5.85
CA PHE A 12 2.67 0.93 7.17
C PHE A 12 3.07 -0.53 7.37
N LEU A 13 4.26 -0.90 6.97
CA LEU A 13 4.92 -2.12 7.41
C LEU A 13 5.66 -1.76 8.69
N SER A 14 4.94 -1.90 9.81
CA SER A 14 5.58 -2.07 11.10
C SER A 14 6.69 -3.12 10.99
N VAL A 15 7.91 -2.66 11.18
CA VAL A 15 9.06 -3.39 11.73
C VAL A 15 9.14 -4.89 11.36
N LEU A 16 9.33 -5.21 10.09
CA LEU A 16 9.83 -6.52 9.63
C LEU A 16 10.57 -6.41 8.28
N SER A 17 11.04 -5.24 7.90
CA SER A 17 11.86 -5.07 6.69
C SER A 17 13.34 -4.78 7.02
N ALA A 18 13.88 -5.48 8.01
CA ALA A 18 15.33 -5.62 8.10
C ALA A 18 15.70 -6.86 7.27
N ALA A 19 16.15 -6.61 6.05
CA ALA A 19 16.82 -7.56 5.18
C ALA A 19 15.96 -8.76 4.72
N ALA A 20 15.55 -8.73 3.47
CA ALA A 20 15.50 -9.92 2.62
C ALA A 20 16.94 -10.40 2.30
N GLN A 21 17.80 -10.56 3.29
CA GLN A 21 18.90 -11.51 3.29
C GLN A 21 18.24 -12.83 3.59
N GLY A 22 18.36 -13.82 2.68
CA GLY A 22 17.74 -15.12 2.83
C GLY A 22 17.93 -15.61 4.27
N VAL A 23 16.81 -15.93 4.94
CA VAL A 23 16.82 -16.46 6.31
C VAL A 23 17.81 -17.62 6.31
N ASP A 24 18.85 -17.54 7.11
CA ASP A 24 19.82 -18.63 7.22
C ASP A 24 19.10 -19.82 7.88
N ASP A 25 18.67 -20.79 7.09
CA ASP A 25 18.03 -22.03 7.55
C ASP A 25 18.89 -22.81 8.58
N ASN A 26 20.11 -22.37 8.80
CA ASN A 26 21.03 -22.94 9.76
C ASN A 26 20.82 -22.41 11.18
N VAL A 27 20.26 -21.18 11.34
CA VAL A 27 19.98 -20.59 12.65
C VAL A 27 18.50 -20.76 12.99
N HIS A 28 18.21 -21.15 14.22
CA HIS A 28 16.84 -21.25 14.74
C HIS A 28 16.77 -20.85 16.22
N ILE A 29 15.60 -20.53 16.69
CA ILE A 29 15.28 -20.33 18.10
C ILE A 29 14.70 -21.64 18.63
N VAL A 30 15.44 -22.31 19.52
CA VAL A 30 15.00 -23.56 20.17
C VAL A 30 13.82 -23.28 21.10
N ASN A 31 13.90 -22.19 21.87
CA ASN A 31 12.85 -21.77 22.79
C ASN A 31 12.80 -20.26 22.90
N CYS A 32 11.59 -19.72 22.84
CA CYS A 32 11.31 -18.30 23.08
C CYS A 32 10.16 -18.17 24.09
N VAL A 33 10.38 -17.45 25.16
CA VAL A 33 9.35 -17.20 26.19
C VAL A 33 9.18 -15.71 26.39
N ASP A 34 8.01 -15.20 26.01
CA ASP A 34 7.59 -13.84 26.29
C ASP A 34 6.62 -13.82 27.46
N ARG A 35 6.92 -12.99 28.44
CA ARG A 35 6.03 -12.75 29.59
C ARG A 35 5.67 -11.28 29.62
N TYR A 36 4.39 -10.99 29.55
CA TYR A 36 3.81 -9.66 29.70
C TYR A 36 3.03 -9.60 30.99
N LYS A 37 3.29 -8.60 31.83
CA LYS A 37 2.52 -8.38 33.05
C LYS A 37 2.06 -6.93 33.12
N PHE A 38 0.76 -6.74 33.10
CA PHE A 38 0.12 -5.45 33.38
C PHE A 38 0.31 -5.13 34.86
N LYS A 39 0.58 -3.89 35.18
CA LYS A 39 0.72 -3.39 36.57
C LYS A 39 0.44 -1.90 36.65
N VAL A 40 0.17 -1.41 37.82
CA VAL A 40 0.07 0.02 38.11
C VAL A 40 1.42 0.47 38.66
N ASN A 41 2.01 1.54 38.11
CA ASN A 41 3.26 2.08 38.64
C ASN A 41 3.03 2.92 39.94
N SER A 42 4.10 3.51 40.49
CA SER A 42 4.03 4.34 41.69
C SER A 42 3.11 5.57 41.58
N ASP A 43 2.90 6.03 40.34
CA ASP A 43 2.11 7.23 40.06
C ASP A 43 0.63 6.89 39.74
N GLY A 44 0.24 5.63 39.90
CA GLY A 44 -1.11 5.16 39.61
C GLY A 44 -1.39 4.91 38.13
N ILE A 45 -0.37 4.94 37.26
CA ILE A 45 -0.49 4.80 35.79
C ILE A 45 -0.31 3.32 35.41
N PRO A 46 -1.22 2.75 34.62
CA PRO A 46 -1.02 1.41 34.06
C PRO A 46 0.22 1.36 33.15
N VAL A 47 1.04 0.31 33.31
CA VAL A 47 2.22 0.03 32.49
C VAL A 47 2.32 -1.48 32.27
N ILE A 48 3.05 -1.92 31.22
CA ILE A 48 3.24 -3.33 30.94
C ILE A 48 4.73 -3.67 31.00
N SER A 49 5.11 -4.54 31.94
CA SER A 49 6.44 -5.13 31.94
C SER A 49 6.49 -6.34 31.01
N ASN A 50 7.53 -6.42 30.19
CA ASN A 50 7.79 -7.55 29.33
C ASN A 50 9.15 -8.14 29.63
N THR A 51 9.25 -9.47 29.63
CA THR A 51 10.52 -10.20 29.63
C THR A 51 10.51 -11.19 28.49
N THR A 52 11.51 -11.14 27.64
CA THR A 52 11.73 -12.07 26.52
C THR A 52 12.98 -12.88 26.79
N ASP A 53 12.84 -14.21 26.91
CA ASP A 53 13.92 -15.17 27.06
C ASP A 53 14.04 -15.99 25.79
N LEU A 54 15.25 -16.00 25.17
CA LEU A 54 15.54 -16.63 23.89
C LEU A 54 16.68 -17.64 24.03
N GLU A 55 16.55 -18.79 23.37
CA GLU A 55 17.63 -19.77 23.21
C GLU A 55 17.82 -20.09 21.74
N TYR A 56 18.98 -19.70 21.19
CA TYR A 56 19.34 -19.89 19.77
C TYR A 56 20.18 -21.15 19.61
N GLY A 57 19.98 -21.86 18.49
CA GLY A 57 20.76 -23.00 18.04
C GLY A 57 21.17 -22.90 16.57
N VAL A 58 22.05 -23.83 16.15
CA VAL A 58 22.42 -24.01 14.74
C VAL A 58 22.23 -25.47 14.34
N THR A 59 21.78 -25.74 13.09
CA THR A 59 21.44 -27.07 12.59
C THR A 59 22.54 -27.74 11.78
N LYS A 60 23.42 -26.97 11.11
CA LYS A 60 24.40 -27.49 10.13
C LYS A 60 25.82 -27.11 10.45
N TYR A 61 26.11 -25.83 10.68
CA TYR A 61 27.46 -25.30 10.88
C TYR A 61 27.47 -24.08 11.80
N ALA A 62 28.64 -23.63 12.19
CA ALA A 62 28.80 -22.44 13.03
C ALA A 62 28.24 -21.18 12.35
N ALA A 63 27.45 -20.41 13.05
CA ALA A 63 26.83 -19.18 12.51
C ALA A 63 26.93 -18.02 13.49
N LEU A 64 26.91 -16.79 12.94
CA LEU A 64 26.73 -15.56 13.69
C LEU A 64 25.23 -15.41 14.00
N VAL A 65 24.90 -15.10 15.25
CA VAL A 65 23.55 -14.83 15.73
C VAL A 65 23.50 -13.44 16.33
N GLN A 66 22.42 -12.71 16.06
CA GLN A 66 22.18 -11.37 16.58
C GLN A 66 20.89 -11.32 17.41
N PRO A 67 20.88 -11.80 18.68
CA PRO A 67 19.76 -11.53 19.57
C PRO A 67 19.54 -10.03 19.68
N ASN A 68 18.30 -9.59 19.48
CA ASN A 68 17.98 -8.17 19.47
C ASN A 68 16.64 -7.87 20.15
N VAL A 69 16.44 -6.60 20.48
CA VAL A 69 15.17 -6.09 20.99
C VAL A 69 14.99 -4.62 20.59
N TYR A 70 13.78 -4.27 20.16
CA TYR A 70 13.41 -2.90 19.82
C TYR A 70 12.88 -2.17 21.05
N TYR A 71 13.21 -0.87 21.15
CA TYR A 71 12.76 0.05 22.18
C TYR A 71 12.69 1.49 21.62
N GLY A 72 12.05 2.41 22.34
CA GLY A 72 11.85 3.80 21.92
C GLY A 72 11.18 4.61 23.03
N ASP A 73 10.54 5.73 22.70
CA ASP A 73 10.00 6.67 23.67
C ASP A 73 8.95 6.03 24.59
N PHE A 74 8.08 5.15 24.05
CA PHE A 74 7.04 4.46 24.82
C PHE A 74 7.45 3.06 25.29
N ILE A 75 8.66 2.62 24.94
CA ILE A 75 9.18 1.29 25.27
C ILE A 75 10.56 1.45 25.88
N ARG A 76 10.63 1.51 27.20
CA ARG A 76 11.91 1.60 27.91
C ARG A 76 12.60 0.23 27.96
N LEU A 77 13.86 0.17 27.55
CA LEU A 77 14.70 -1.00 27.76
C LEU A 77 15.24 -0.98 29.20
N ASP A 78 14.82 -1.93 30.02
CA ASP A 78 15.22 -2.03 31.43
C ASP A 78 16.49 -2.88 31.61
N LYS A 79 16.60 -3.98 30.82
CA LYS A 79 17.76 -4.89 30.88
C LYS A 79 17.95 -5.62 29.57
N ALA A 80 19.22 -5.83 29.21
CA ALA A 80 19.62 -6.72 28.13
C ALA A 80 20.79 -7.59 28.60
N SER A 81 20.73 -8.89 28.31
CA SER A 81 21.73 -9.87 28.77
C SER A 81 21.92 -10.96 27.72
N SER A 82 23.16 -11.16 27.28
CA SER A 82 23.60 -12.27 26.44
C SER A 82 25.10 -12.40 26.54
N LYS A 83 25.72 -13.33 25.79
CA LYS A 83 27.18 -13.36 25.60
C LYS A 83 27.61 -12.21 24.68
N GLY A 84 28.70 -11.54 25.04
CA GLY A 84 29.23 -10.39 24.32
C GLY A 84 28.77 -9.05 24.91
N THR A 85 29.07 -7.97 24.20
CA THR A 85 28.73 -6.60 24.62
C THR A 85 27.48 -6.13 23.88
N ALA A 86 26.54 -5.56 24.62
CA ALA A 86 25.36 -4.94 24.03
C ALA A 86 25.73 -3.78 23.11
N GLN A 87 25.15 -3.73 21.93
CA GLN A 87 25.30 -2.68 20.94
C GLN A 87 23.95 -2.01 20.70
N TYR A 88 23.98 -0.74 20.31
CA TYR A 88 22.79 0.09 20.15
C TYR A 88 22.87 0.88 18.84
N LYS A 89 21.78 0.93 18.08
CA LYS A 89 21.66 1.76 16.87
C LYS A 89 20.22 2.23 16.66
N SER A 90 20.01 3.23 15.80
CA SER A 90 18.68 3.56 15.27
C SER A 90 18.18 2.41 14.39
N ALA A 91 16.88 2.19 14.38
CA ALA A 91 16.22 1.15 13.61
C ALA A 91 15.06 1.72 12.74
N THR A 92 15.16 3.00 12.34
CA THR A 92 14.19 3.64 11.46
C THR A 92 14.08 2.87 10.15
N PRO A 93 12.88 2.41 9.74
CA PRO A 93 12.65 1.77 8.46
C PRO A 93 12.94 2.70 7.26
N ASP A 94 13.36 2.14 6.12
CA ASP A 94 13.74 2.91 4.93
C ASP A 94 12.61 3.75 4.32
N ASN A 95 11.35 3.36 4.56
CA ASN A 95 10.15 4.05 4.05
C ASN A 95 9.61 5.13 5.00
N ILE A 96 10.22 5.31 6.16
CA ILE A 96 9.83 6.33 7.16
C ILE A 96 10.94 7.38 7.23
N PHE A 97 10.56 8.66 7.14
CA PHE A 97 11.52 9.75 7.17
C PHE A 97 12.24 9.86 8.52
N PHE A 98 11.51 9.66 9.61
CA PHE A 98 12.06 9.64 10.96
C PHE A 98 11.17 8.83 11.91
N ASP A 99 11.81 8.02 12.76
CA ASP A 99 11.20 7.19 13.79
C ASP A 99 12.13 7.20 15.02
N ASP A 100 11.61 7.11 16.23
CA ASP A 100 12.37 7.04 17.47
C ASP A 100 12.84 5.61 17.80
N THR A 101 12.49 4.63 16.98
CA THR A 101 12.81 3.22 17.21
C THR A 101 14.31 2.99 17.23
N LYS A 102 14.76 2.33 18.29
CA LYS A 102 16.14 1.89 18.53
C LYS A 102 16.18 0.38 18.68
N VAL A 103 17.31 -0.21 18.38
CA VAL A 103 17.56 -1.63 18.60
C VAL A 103 18.78 -1.81 19.49
N CYS A 104 18.61 -2.64 20.53
CA CYS A 104 19.73 -3.20 21.30
C CYS A 104 19.97 -4.62 20.80
N TYR A 105 21.22 -4.95 20.48
CA TYR A 105 21.57 -6.26 19.94
C TYR A 105 22.93 -6.73 20.43
N PHE A 106 23.17 -8.05 20.33
CA PHE A 106 24.43 -8.71 20.62
C PHE A 106 24.93 -9.42 19.36
N ASN A 107 26.24 -9.53 19.20
CA ASN A 107 26.86 -10.35 18.18
C ASN A 107 27.54 -11.54 18.83
N TYR A 108 27.16 -12.76 18.48
CA TYR A 108 27.79 -13.97 18.99
C TYR A 108 27.81 -15.08 17.93
N ARG A 109 28.97 -15.75 17.81
CA ARG A 109 29.11 -16.90 16.92
C ARG A 109 28.86 -18.19 17.70
N ILE A 110 27.79 -18.91 17.38
CA ILE A 110 27.55 -20.27 17.86
C ILE A 110 28.54 -21.18 17.13
N PRO A 111 29.45 -21.88 17.85
CA PRO A 111 30.64 -22.52 17.21
C PRO A 111 30.30 -23.81 16.48
N LYS A 112 29.26 -24.53 16.85
CA LYS A 112 28.87 -25.84 16.27
C LYS A 112 27.48 -26.27 16.71
N VAL A 113 26.89 -27.22 16.00
CA VAL A 113 25.65 -27.93 16.36
C VAL A 113 25.70 -28.49 17.79
N GLY A 114 24.60 -28.43 18.51
CA GLY A 114 24.46 -28.85 19.90
C GLY A 114 24.99 -27.83 20.92
N LYS A 115 25.46 -26.66 20.48
CA LYS A 115 25.74 -25.51 21.35
C LYS A 115 24.64 -24.48 21.16
N THR A 116 24.22 -23.83 22.24
CA THR A 116 23.18 -22.81 22.24
C THR A 116 23.70 -21.49 22.80
N LEU A 117 23.00 -20.42 22.44
CA LEU A 117 23.18 -19.08 22.99
C LEU A 117 21.88 -18.65 23.66
N LYS A 118 21.98 -18.21 24.92
CA LYS A 118 20.84 -17.62 25.63
C LYS A 118 20.93 -16.09 25.61
N ALA A 119 19.79 -15.45 25.41
CA ALA A 119 19.61 -14.01 25.53
C ALA A 119 18.35 -13.72 26.31
N SER A 120 18.36 -12.64 27.10
CA SER A 120 17.20 -12.18 27.86
C SER A 120 17.12 -10.67 27.79
N PHE A 121 15.90 -10.18 27.54
CA PHE A 121 15.60 -8.75 27.48
C PHE A 121 14.43 -8.43 28.40
N ALA A 122 14.51 -7.31 29.12
CA ALA A 122 13.41 -6.78 29.91
C ALA A 122 13.08 -5.38 29.44
N ARG A 123 11.79 -5.13 29.19
CA ARG A 123 11.26 -3.84 28.73
C ARG A 123 10.07 -3.43 29.58
N THR A 124 9.79 -2.12 29.62
CA THR A 124 8.53 -1.58 30.15
C THR A 124 7.89 -0.72 29.07
N PHE A 125 6.66 -1.05 28.70
CA PHE A 125 5.78 -0.17 27.95
C PHE A 125 5.20 0.83 28.92
N THR A 126 5.55 2.09 28.75
CA THR A 126 5.29 3.16 29.73
C THR A 126 3.88 3.73 29.61
N ASP A 127 3.20 3.51 28.48
CA ASP A 127 1.82 3.90 28.25
C ASP A 127 1.10 2.76 27.48
N PRO A 128 0.02 2.19 28.06
CA PRO A 128 -0.71 1.09 27.44
C PRO A 128 -1.47 1.47 26.16
N VAL A 129 -1.70 2.76 25.89
CA VAL A 129 -2.28 3.22 24.62
C VAL A 129 -1.45 2.76 23.44
N TYR A 130 -0.13 2.74 23.57
CA TYR A 130 0.81 2.32 22.53
C TYR A 130 1.14 0.83 22.53
N PHE A 131 0.60 0.07 23.50
CA PHE A 131 0.74 -1.39 23.56
C PHE A 131 -0.50 -2.08 22.99
N THR A 132 -0.62 -2.12 21.68
CA THR A 132 -1.83 -2.58 20.98
C THR A 132 -1.80 -4.02 20.51
N ARG A 133 -0.60 -4.65 20.47
CA ARG A 133 -0.45 -6.02 19.93
C ARG A 133 0.74 -6.77 20.52
N ILE A 134 0.64 -8.11 20.47
CA ILE A 134 1.71 -9.07 20.77
C ILE A 134 1.86 -9.99 19.55
N SER A 135 3.02 -9.99 18.91
CA SER A 135 3.34 -10.86 17.76
C SER A 135 3.92 -12.19 18.23
N PHE A 136 3.65 -13.28 17.51
CA PHE A 136 4.23 -14.59 17.80
C PHE A 136 5.52 -14.90 17.00
N PRO A 137 5.60 -14.61 15.68
CA PRO A 137 6.80 -14.87 14.91
C PRO A 137 7.99 -14.03 15.35
N GLU A 138 9.17 -14.57 15.09
CA GLU A 138 10.48 -13.96 15.35
C GLU A 138 11.29 -13.85 14.03
N ASP A 139 12.50 -13.29 14.11
CA ASP A 139 13.42 -13.14 12.96
C ASP A 139 14.02 -14.47 12.48
N TYR A 140 13.84 -15.56 13.24
CA TYR A 140 14.28 -16.92 12.91
C TYR A 140 13.15 -17.91 13.13
N TYR A 141 13.23 -19.09 12.51
CA TYR A 141 12.34 -20.20 12.82
C TYR A 141 12.37 -20.52 14.31
N VAL A 142 11.20 -20.69 14.93
CA VAL A 142 11.04 -20.96 16.37
C VAL A 142 10.49 -22.35 16.58
N GLU A 143 11.24 -23.24 17.27
CA GLU A 143 10.75 -24.57 17.60
C GLU A 143 9.62 -24.52 18.61
N THR A 144 9.79 -23.74 19.69
CA THR A 144 8.75 -23.54 20.71
C THR A 144 8.67 -22.07 21.13
N LYS A 145 7.50 -21.47 20.95
CA LYS A 145 7.14 -20.13 21.41
C LYS A 145 6.11 -20.21 22.53
N THR A 146 6.40 -19.59 23.66
CA THR A 146 5.45 -19.39 24.74
C THR A 146 5.20 -17.89 24.94
N VAL A 147 3.95 -17.48 24.88
CA VAL A 147 3.52 -16.12 25.24
C VAL A 147 2.63 -16.22 26.47
N GLN A 148 3.00 -15.56 27.55
CA GLN A 148 2.21 -15.46 28.77
C GLN A 148 1.82 -14.01 29.03
N VAL A 149 0.53 -13.75 29.26
CA VAL A 149 -0.01 -12.43 29.57
C VAL A 149 -0.74 -12.49 30.91
N VAL A 150 -0.31 -11.67 31.85
CA VAL A 150 -0.93 -11.54 33.18
C VAL A 150 -1.64 -10.20 33.28
N ILE A 151 -2.96 -10.25 33.47
CA ILE A 151 -3.81 -9.06 33.62
C ILE A 151 -4.38 -9.07 35.05
N PRO A 152 -3.93 -8.13 35.92
CA PRO A 152 -4.44 -8.01 37.27
C PRO A 152 -5.94 -7.73 37.30
N LYS A 153 -6.63 -8.24 38.32
CA LYS A 153 -8.07 -7.99 38.55
C LYS A 153 -8.40 -6.49 38.53
N ALA A 154 -7.50 -5.64 39.04
CA ALA A 154 -7.66 -4.18 39.04
C ALA A 154 -7.60 -3.54 37.66
N LEU A 155 -7.11 -4.27 36.64
CA LEU A 155 -6.99 -3.84 35.24
C LEU A 155 -7.81 -4.73 34.29
N SER A 156 -8.92 -5.29 34.78
CA SER A 156 -9.80 -6.23 34.09
C SER A 156 -10.49 -5.66 32.84
N GLN A 157 -10.40 -4.35 32.59
CA GLN A 157 -10.82 -3.72 31.34
C GLN A 157 -9.95 -4.15 30.15
N TYR A 158 -8.67 -4.55 30.36
CA TYR A 158 -7.83 -5.07 29.30
C TYR A 158 -8.20 -6.51 28.98
N HIS A 159 -8.27 -6.81 27.68
CA HIS A 159 -8.52 -8.17 27.19
C HIS A 159 -7.77 -8.41 25.87
N LEU A 160 -7.66 -9.69 25.49
CA LEU A 160 -6.92 -10.12 24.30
C LEU A 160 -7.89 -10.58 23.21
N LYS A 161 -7.69 -10.11 21.98
CA LYS A 161 -8.36 -10.63 20.78
C LYS A 161 -7.35 -11.40 19.95
N GLU A 162 -7.61 -12.68 19.72
CA GLU A 162 -6.77 -13.58 18.93
C GLU A 162 -6.94 -13.33 17.44
N CYS A 163 -5.84 -13.23 16.70
CA CYS A 163 -5.83 -13.02 15.27
C CYS A 163 -4.88 -14.01 14.57
N ASN A 164 -5.37 -14.70 13.55
CA ASN A 164 -4.62 -15.62 12.69
C ASN A 164 -3.88 -16.74 13.45
N LEU A 165 -4.34 -17.12 14.64
CA LEU A 165 -3.71 -18.20 15.38
C LEU A 165 -3.93 -19.54 14.65
N PRO A 166 -2.88 -20.38 14.54
CA PRO A 166 -3.03 -21.72 13.97
C PRO A 166 -3.94 -22.60 14.86
N ALA A 167 -4.57 -23.60 14.24
CA ALA A 167 -5.55 -24.44 14.93
C ALA A 167 -4.95 -25.34 16.06
N ASP A 168 -3.66 -25.58 16.01
CA ASP A 168 -2.91 -26.43 16.95
C ASP A 168 -2.27 -25.64 18.10
N VAL A 169 -2.54 -24.35 18.22
CA VAL A 169 -2.09 -23.56 19.37
C VAL A 169 -2.65 -24.13 20.68
N VAL A 170 -1.77 -24.39 21.64
CA VAL A 170 -2.18 -24.78 22.99
C VAL A 170 -2.37 -23.51 23.82
N LYS A 171 -3.58 -23.33 24.33
CA LYS A 171 -3.92 -22.14 25.12
C LYS A 171 -4.59 -22.49 26.45
N THR A 172 -4.22 -21.73 27.46
CA THR A 172 -4.87 -21.78 28.79
C THR A 172 -5.21 -20.39 29.28
N ALA A 173 -6.33 -20.29 29.99
CA ALA A 173 -6.74 -19.08 30.69
C ALA A 173 -7.15 -19.49 32.12
N VAL A 174 -6.39 -19.05 33.10
CA VAL A 174 -6.62 -19.41 34.50
C VAL A 174 -6.51 -18.15 35.36
N ALA A 175 -7.14 -18.18 36.55
CA ALA A 175 -6.87 -17.19 37.58
C ALA A 175 -5.74 -17.73 38.49
N ASP A 176 -4.77 -16.86 38.82
CA ASP A 176 -3.77 -17.19 39.84
C ASP A 176 -4.31 -17.04 41.27
N GLU A 177 -3.47 -17.30 42.28
CA GLU A 177 -3.85 -17.19 43.70
C GLU A 177 -4.25 -15.77 44.11
N ALA A 178 -3.81 -14.74 43.41
CA ALA A 178 -4.18 -13.34 43.62
C ALA A 178 -5.49 -12.97 42.89
N GLY A 179 -6.03 -13.87 42.06
CA GLY A 179 -7.20 -13.64 41.22
C GLY A 179 -6.91 -12.87 39.95
N ASP A 180 -5.62 -12.75 39.54
CA ASP A 180 -5.20 -12.16 38.30
C ASP A 180 -5.43 -13.15 37.14
N SER A 181 -5.86 -12.66 35.99
CA SER A 181 -6.05 -13.51 34.81
C SER A 181 -4.71 -13.80 34.14
N VAL A 182 -4.37 -15.09 33.97
CA VAL A 182 -3.16 -15.58 33.34
C VAL A 182 -3.53 -16.29 32.05
N PHE A 183 -3.15 -15.72 30.90
CA PHE A 183 -3.31 -16.30 29.58
C PHE A 183 -1.96 -16.86 29.12
N THR A 184 -1.92 -18.10 28.68
CA THR A 184 -0.71 -18.73 28.15
C THR A 184 -1.01 -19.36 26.80
N TYR A 185 -0.18 -19.04 25.82
CA TYR A 185 -0.21 -19.56 24.46
C TYR A 185 1.11 -20.27 24.16
N VAL A 186 1.04 -21.51 23.68
CA VAL A 186 2.22 -22.28 23.26
C VAL A 186 2.03 -22.69 21.82
N MET A 187 3.01 -22.36 21.01
CA MET A 187 3.06 -22.68 19.58
C MET A 187 4.37 -23.41 19.25
N HIS A 188 4.31 -24.31 18.29
CA HIS A 188 5.46 -25.06 17.80
C HIS A 188 5.67 -24.82 16.31
N GLY A 189 6.92 -24.84 15.86
CA GLY A 189 7.23 -24.79 14.44
C GLY A 189 6.87 -23.48 13.73
N LEU A 190 7.05 -22.34 14.42
CA LEU A 190 6.75 -21.03 13.83
C LEU A 190 7.80 -20.63 12.79
N SER A 191 7.36 -20.53 11.54
CA SER A 191 8.18 -20.01 10.45
C SER A 191 8.30 -18.48 10.51
N VAL A 192 9.41 -17.97 9.99
CA VAL A 192 9.56 -16.54 9.74
C VAL A 192 8.53 -16.11 8.70
N PRO A 193 7.79 -15.01 8.92
CA PRO A 193 6.87 -14.50 7.91
C PRO A 193 7.62 -14.16 6.62
N VAL A 194 7.18 -14.75 5.51
CA VAL A 194 7.78 -14.51 4.19
C VAL A 194 7.08 -13.32 3.55
N SER A 195 7.88 -12.39 3.01
CA SER A 195 7.35 -11.33 2.15
C SER A 195 7.07 -11.91 0.76
N GLU A 196 5.82 -12.09 0.42
CA GLU A 196 5.35 -12.56 -0.89
C GLU A 196 4.84 -11.35 -1.70
N GLU A 197 5.16 -11.31 -2.98
CA GLU A 197 4.65 -10.25 -3.87
C GLU A 197 3.12 -10.28 -3.91
N GLY A 198 2.49 -9.14 -3.65
CA GLY A 198 1.03 -9.04 -3.59
C GLY A 198 0.40 -9.84 -2.44
N ALA A 199 1.11 -10.12 -1.36
CA ALA A 199 0.49 -10.66 -0.14
C ALA A 199 -0.45 -9.63 0.50
N PRO A 200 -1.51 -10.07 1.20
CA PRO A 200 -2.26 -9.20 2.09
C PRO A 200 -1.37 -8.60 3.16
N ALA A 201 -1.77 -7.45 3.71
CA ALA A 201 -1.04 -6.81 4.79
C ALA A 201 -0.88 -7.74 6.02
N TRP A 202 0.14 -7.49 6.81
CA TRP A 202 0.57 -8.29 7.96
C TRP A 202 -0.59 -8.71 8.88
N GLY A 203 -1.53 -7.80 9.17
CA GLY A 203 -2.68 -8.06 10.05
C GLY A 203 -3.61 -9.18 9.56
N TYR A 204 -3.60 -9.52 8.28
CA TYR A 204 -4.42 -10.59 7.69
C TYR A 204 -3.78 -11.98 7.78
N THR A 205 -2.46 -12.07 7.96
CA THR A 205 -1.74 -13.33 7.74
C THR A 205 -0.94 -13.78 8.95
N VAL A 206 -0.40 -12.85 9.75
CA VAL A 206 0.54 -13.18 10.82
C VAL A 206 -0.20 -13.45 12.15
N PRO A 207 0.14 -14.52 12.87
CA PRO A 207 -0.41 -14.81 14.19
C PRO A 207 -0.06 -13.72 15.21
N HIS A 208 -1.08 -13.14 15.86
CA HIS A 208 -0.88 -12.11 16.89
C HIS A 208 -2.06 -12.02 17.85
N LEU A 209 -1.85 -11.34 18.96
CA LEU A 209 -2.90 -10.91 19.88
C LEU A 209 -3.06 -9.39 19.77
N LEU A 210 -4.28 -8.91 19.68
CA LEU A 210 -4.59 -7.50 19.90
C LEU A 210 -4.89 -7.30 21.38
N VAL A 211 -4.37 -6.21 21.94
CA VAL A 211 -4.57 -5.80 23.33
C VAL A 211 -5.56 -4.64 23.33
N ILE A 212 -6.75 -4.88 23.88
CA ILE A 212 -7.87 -3.94 23.90
C ILE A 212 -8.15 -3.56 25.36
N GLY A 213 -8.53 -2.29 25.61
CA GLY A 213 -8.91 -1.81 26.94
C GLY A 213 -8.27 -0.49 27.37
N SER A 214 -7.41 0.10 26.51
CA SER A 214 -6.92 1.47 26.71
C SER A 214 -8.01 2.51 26.46
N PHE A 215 -8.94 2.20 25.57
CA PHE A 215 -10.14 2.99 25.29
C PHE A 215 -11.38 2.13 25.52
N LYS A 216 -12.45 2.79 25.96
CA LYS A 216 -13.74 2.15 26.21
C LYS A 216 -14.42 1.72 24.89
N ASP A 217 -14.38 2.60 23.91
CA ASP A 217 -14.98 2.45 22.58
C ASP A 217 -14.28 3.36 21.57
N GLU A 218 -14.76 3.37 20.32
CA GLU A 218 -14.25 4.23 19.27
C GLU A 218 -14.45 5.73 19.53
N GLN A 219 -15.44 6.12 20.36
CA GLN A 219 -15.68 7.51 20.73
C GLN A 219 -14.58 8.02 21.68
N ASP A 220 -14.23 7.22 22.68
CA ASP A 220 -13.15 7.52 23.63
C ASP A 220 -11.78 7.57 22.91
N MET A 221 -11.55 6.62 21.98
CA MET A 221 -10.36 6.62 21.14
C MET A 221 -10.27 7.89 20.26
N PHE A 222 -11.38 8.27 19.63
CA PHE A 222 -11.40 9.48 18.79
C PHE A 222 -11.22 10.76 19.62
N ALA A 223 -11.80 10.83 20.81
CA ALA A 223 -11.61 11.97 21.73
C ALA A 223 -10.12 12.12 22.11
N TRP A 224 -9.40 11.02 22.32
CA TRP A 224 -7.95 11.03 22.52
C TRP A 224 -7.20 11.54 21.26
N SER A 225 -7.54 11.06 20.07
CA SER A 225 -6.95 11.52 18.81
C SER A 225 -7.21 13.02 18.59
N LYS A 226 -8.43 13.48 18.84
CA LYS A 226 -8.81 14.90 18.77
C LYS A 226 -7.97 15.76 19.72
N LYS A 227 -7.73 15.30 20.96
CA LYS A 227 -6.88 15.97 21.92
C LYS A 227 -5.43 16.05 21.45
N MET A 228 -4.90 15.01 20.80
CA MET A 228 -3.57 15.06 20.18
C MET A 228 -3.50 16.09 19.05
N ALA A 229 -4.59 16.29 18.31
CA ALA A 229 -4.68 17.27 17.23
C ALA A 229 -5.00 18.71 17.72
N ASP A 230 -5.16 18.92 19.02
CA ASP A 230 -5.37 20.26 19.61
C ASP A 230 -4.02 21.00 19.74
N VAL A 231 -3.57 21.52 18.61
CA VAL A 231 -2.33 22.30 18.46
C VAL A 231 -2.66 23.70 17.93
N ASP A 232 -1.70 24.63 17.99
CA ASP A 232 -1.87 25.97 17.44
C ASP A 232 -2.12 25.91 15.91
N CYS A 233 -3.31 26.32 15.50
CA CYS A 233 -3.74 26.35 14.11
C CYS A 233 -3.55 27.72 13.42
N THR A 234 -2.83 28.65 14.05
CA THR A 234 -2.55 29.97 13.47
C THR A 234 -1.67 29.86 12.24
N ILE A 235 -2.06 30.52 11.15
CA ILE A 235 -1.29 30.60 9.90
C ILE A 235 -0.88 32.07 9.70
N PRO A 236 0.41 32.41 9.78
CA PRO A 236 0.86 33.81 9.74
C PRO A 236 0.45 34.60 8.48
N ASN A 237 0.48 33.99 7.32
CA ASN A 237 0.12 34.59 6.02
C ASN A 237 -1.19 34.00 5.44
N GLN A 238 -2.15 33.65 6.31
CA GLN A 238 -3.41 33.02 5.91
C GLN A 238 -4.19 33.81 4.85
N ALA A 239 -4.26 35.13 4.98
CA ALA A 239 -5.00 35.96 4.04
C ALA A 239 -4.43 35.89 2.61
N GLU A 240 -3.11 35.86 2.47
CA GLU A 240 -2.42 35.72 1.17
C GLU A 240 -2.68 34.36 0.54
N ILE A 241 -2.59 33.28 1.33
CA ILE A 241 -2.87 31.92 0.88
C ILE A 241 -4.33 31.79 0.44
N LEU A 242 -5.28 32.33 1.22
CA LEU A 242 -6.70 32.28 0.85
C LEU A 242 -7.01 33.10 -0.39
N ALA A 243 -6.32 34.23 -0.62
CA ALA A 243 -6.45 35.01 -1.85
C ALA A 243 -5.94 34.22 -3.09
N GLU A 244 -4.82 33.53 -2.95
CA GLU A 244 -4.27 32.63 -3.99
C GLU A 244 -5.26 31.50 -4.31
N ILE A 245 -5.77 30.81 -3.29
CA ILE A 245 -6.75 29.72 -3.43
C ILE A 245 -8.04 30.19 -4.11
N ALA A 246 -8.51 31.39 -3.78
CA ALA A 246 -9.74 31.96 -4.33
C ALA A 246 -9.58 32.43 -5.78
N GLN A 247 -8.36 32.56 -6.28
CA GLN A 247 -8.10 33.06 -7.63
C GLN A 247 -8.75 32.15 -8.68
N GLY A 248 -9.62 32.72 -9.50
CA GLY A 248 -10.34 32.02 -10.57
C GLY A 248 -11.51 31.13 -10.13
N ALA A 249 -11.75 30.96 -8.83
CA ALA A 249 -12.88 30.20 -8.32
C ALA A 249 -14.20 30.96 -8.53
N LYS A 250 -15.18 30.30 -9.17
CA LYS A 250 -16.50 30.86 -9.48
C LYS A 250 -17.60 30.32 -8.55
N SER A 251 -17.27 29.33 -7.71
CA SER A 251 -18.21 28.70 -6.79
C SER A 251 -17.50 28.24 -5.52
N ASP A 252 -18.25 27.98 -4.46
CA ASP A 252 -17.71 27.43 -3.22
C ASP A 252 -17.14 26.01 -3.43
N LYS A 253 -17.75 25.23 -4.32
CA LYS A 253 -17.18 23.92 -4.69
C LYS A 253 -15.80 24.04 -5.33
N GLU A 254 -15.59 25.04 -6.18
CA GLU A 254 -14.27 25.32 -6.76
C GLU A 254 -13.29 25.84 -5.71
N LYS A 255 -13.72 26.64 -4.73
CA LYS A 255 -12.86 27.05 -3.60
C LYS A 255 -12.40 25.83 -2.78
N ILE A 256 -13.30 24.89 -2.49
CA ILE A 256 -12.96 23.62 -1.81
C ILE A 256 -11.94 22.84 -2.63
N ALA A 257 -12.19 22.69 -3.95
CA ALA A 257 -11.28 21.97 -4.86
C ALA A 257 -9.91 22.64 -4.94
N ASN A 258 -9.86 23.99 -5.01
CA ASN A 258 -8.62 24.74 -5.04
C ASN A 258 -7.85 24.66 -3.71
N THR A 259 -8.55 24.67 -2.55
CA THR A 259 -7.92 24.48 -1.25
C THR A 259 -7.27 23.11 -1.14
N PHE A 260 -7.98 22.09 -1.59
CA PHE A 260 -7.47 20.71 -1.64
C PHE A 260 -6.24 20.62 -2.55
N ALA A 261 -6.32 21.13 -3.78
CA ALA A 261 -5.22 21.15 -4.74
C ALA A 261 -4.02 21.99 -4.26
N TRP A 262 -4.27 23.07 -3.51
CA TRP A 262 -3.20 23.88 -2.94
C TRP A 262 -2.37 23.08 -1.93
N VAL A 263 -3.01 22.36 -1.01
CA VAL A 263 -2.30 21.51 -0.05
C VAL A 263 -1.54 20.40 -0.77
N GLN A 264 -2.14 19.72 -1.74
CA GLN A 264 -1.52 18.66 -2.54
C GLN A 264 -0.26 19.12 -3.29
N SER A 265 -0.25 20.37 -3.81
CA SER A 265 0.85 20.89 -4.62
C SER A 265 1.93 21.60 -3.83
N HIS A 266 1.63 22.10 -2.63
CA HIS A 266 2.58 22.87 -1.82
C HIS A 266 3.22 22.07 -0.69
N ILE A 267 2.59 20.96 -0.28
CA ILE A 267 3.03 20.15 0.85
C ILE A 267 3.36 18.74 0.35
N ARG A 268 4.62 18.35 0.48
CA ARG A 268 5.06 16.99 0.17
C ARG A 268 4.71 16.07 1.32
N TYR A 269 4.08 14.94 1.00
CA TYR A 269 3.86 13.90 2.01
C TYR A 269 5.19 13.23 2.41
N LEU A 270 5.46 13.20 3.72
CA LEU A 270 6.55 12.43 4.33
C LEU A 270 6.04 11.81 5.63
N ALA A 271 6.15 10.50 5.75
CA ALA A 271 5.82 9.79 6.99
C ALA A 271 6.82 10.18 8.10
N TYR A 272 6.28 10.61 9.25
CA TYR A 272 7.05 11.00 10.42
C TYR A 272 6.45 10.33 11.65
N GLU A 273 7.20 9.41 12.25
CA GLU A 273 6.72 8.52 13.33
C GLU A 273 7.70 8.54 14.51
N ALA A 274 7.91 9.72 15.13
CA ALA A 274 8.78 9.86 16.28
C ALA A 274 7.96 10.13 17.54
N GLY A 275 7.98 9.20 18.49
CA GLY A 275 7.40 9.37 19.81
C GLY A 275 5.97 9.93 19.77
N VAL A 276 5.73 11.02 20.50
CA VAL A 276 4.42 11.69 20.52
C VAL A 276 4.01 12.20 19.13
N SER A 277 4.98 12.62 18.30
CA SER A 277 4.71 13.11 16.94
C SER A 277 4.16 12.04 15.99
N ALA A 278 4.26 10.75 16.33
CA ALA A 278 3.55 9.69 15.61
C ALA A 278 2.02 9.88 15.65
N HIS A 279 1.49 10.57 16.66
CA HIS A 279 0.05 10.78 16.86
C HIS A 279 -0.34 12.26 16.90
N GLN A 280 0.56 13.16 17.26
CA GLN A 280 0.33 14.60 17.26
C GLN A 280 0.76 15.22 15.91
N PRO A 281 -0.12 15.94 15.19
CA PRO A 281 0.24 16.60 13.95
C PRO A 281 1.21 17.77 14.19
N ALA A 282 2.07 18.07 13.21
CA ALA A 282 2.75 19.35 13.15
C ALA A 282 1.73 20.48 12.96
N THR A 283 2.02 21.67 13.47
CA THR A 283 1.14 22.84 13.31
C THR A 283 1.02 23.24 11.82
N PRO A 284 -0.11 23.84 11.39
CA PRO A 284 -0.26 24.35 10.03
C PRO A 284 0.87 25.31 9.62
N ALA A 285 1.31 26.20 10.52
CA ALA A 285 2.42 27.13 10.27
C ALA A 285 3.74 26.38 9.99
N GLU A 286 4.05 25.35 10.77
CA GLU A 286 5.25 24.53 10.56
C GLU A 286 5.17 23.75 9.26
N THR A 287 4.02 23.13 8.96
CA THR A 287 3.77 22.36 7.74
C THR A 287 3.99 23.22 6.49
N ILE A 288 3.45 24.44 6.47
CA ILE A 288 3.66 25.41 5.38
C ILE A 288 5.14 25.81 5.28
N ARG A 289 5.77 26.15 6.40
CA ARG A 289 7.18 26.58 6.43
C ARG A 289 8.14 25.49 5.95
N LYS A 290 7.91 24.24 6.36
CA LYS A 290 8.73 23.09 6.01
C LYS A 290 8.42 22.55 4.61
N ARG A 291 7.22 22.83 4.06
CA ARG A 291 6.68 22.29 2.80
C ARG A 291 6.59 20.78 2.77
N TYR A 292 6.51 20.14 3.92
CA TYR A 292 6.19 18.72 4.06
C TYR A 292 5.39 18.46 5.34
N GLY A 293 4.68 17.36 5.34
CA GLY A 293 3.93 16.87 6.50
C GLY A 293 3.49 15.43 6.28
N ASP A 294 3.09 14.80 7.37
CA ASP A 294 2.43 13.48 7.31
C ASP A 294 0.91 13.63 7.09
N CYS A 295 0.17 12.52 7.10
CA CYS A 295 -1.27 12.52 6.87
C CYS A 295 -2.01 13.43 7.87
N LYS A 296 -1.60 13.43 9.15
CA LYS A 296 -2.20 14.24 10.22
C LYS A 296 -1.98 15.73 10.00
N ALA A 297 -0.73 16.11 9.69
CA ALA A 297 -0.35 17.49 9.46
C ALA A 297 -1.03 18.07 8.20
N MET A 298 -1.07 17.31 7.10
CA MET A 298 -1.74 17.71 5.86
C MET A 298 -3.25 17.81 6.02
N SER A 299 -3.87 16.88 6.72
CA SER A 299 -5.30 16.89 7.05
C SER A 299 -5.67 18.08 7.93
N LEU A 300 -4.87 18.38 8.97
CA LEU A 300 -5.08 19.50 9.86
C LEU A 300 -4.93 20.85 9.12
N LEU A 301 -3.91 21.00 8.28
CA LEU A 301 -3.73 22.18 7.45
C LEU A 301 -4.93 22.40 6.52
N LEU A 302 -5.38 21.35 5.84
CA LEU A 302 -6.54 21.40 4.95
C LEU A 302 -7.82 21.79 5.71
N LYS A 303 -8.09 21.16 6.86
CA LYS A 303 -9.20 21.53 7.76
C LYS A 303 -9.14 23.00 8.16
N THR A 304 -7.95 23.50 8.54
CA THR A 304 -7.75 24.89 8.99
C THR A 304 -8.04 25.88 7.85
N LEU A 305 -7.52 25.65 6.65
CA LEU A 305 -7.74 26.51 5.50
C LEU A 305 -9.21 26.52 5.04
N LEU A 306 -9.88 25.36 5.08
CA LEU A 306 -11.30 25.26 4.75
C LEU A 306 -12.19 25.95 5.78
N LYS A 307 -11.91 25.77 7.08
CA LYS A 307 -12.64 26.46 8.16
C LYS A 307 -12.47 27.98 8.09
N ALA A 308 -11.30 28.48 7.73
CA ALA A 308 -11.03 29.90 7.55
C ALA A 308 -11.86 30.52 6.40
N GLN A 309 -12.35 29.70 5.46
CA GLN A 309 -13.26 30.09 4.38
C GLN A 309 -14.74 29.87 4.74
N GLY A 310 -15.06 29.44 5.96
CA GLY A 310 -16.41 29.21 6.45
C GLY A 310 -17.02 27.84 6.09
N PHE A 311 -16.21 26.88 5.61
CA PHE A 311 -16.69 25.54 5.31
C PHE A 311 -16.70 24.64 6.56
N ASP A 312 -17.68 23.71 6.64
CA ASP A 312 -17.75 22.66 7.68
C ASP A 312 -16.72 21.56 7.37
N ALA A 313 -15.48 21.80 7.76
CA ALA A 313 -14.35 20.89 7.60
C ALA A 313 -14.01 20.23 8.95
N ARG A 314 -13.83 18.91 8.93
CA ARG A 314 -13.73 18.07 10.11
C ARG A 314 -12.53 17.12 10.03
N GLN A 315 -11.90 16.84 11.19
CA GLN A 315 -10.92 15.77 11.32
C GLN A 315 -11.57 14.42 11.01
N THR A 316 -10.83 13.55 10.38
CA THR A 316 -11.32 12.21 10.02
C THR A 316 -10.19 11.19 10.16
N ASP A 317 -10.35 10.23 11.07
CA ASP A 317 -9.43 9.13 11.28
C ASP A 317 -9.98 7.88 10.60
N ILE A 318 -9.13 7.14 9.90
CA ILE A 318 -9.56 5.99 9.09
C ILE A 318 -8.52 4.88 9.10
N GLY A 319 -8.97 3.63 9.12
CA GLY A 319 -8.14 2.47 8.84
C GLY A 319 -8.16 2.15 7.35
N THR A 320 -6.99 2.10 6.70
CA THR A 320 -6.89 1.65 5.31
C THR A 320 -7.24 0.17 5.16
N ASP A 321 -7.31 -0.34 3.94
CA ASP A 321 -7.60 -1.75 3.66
C ASP A 321 -6.47 -2.72 4.08
N ASP A 322 -5.33 -2.19 4.59
CA ASP A 322 -4.29 -2.97 5.26
C ASP A 322 -4.69 -3.44 6.68
N ILE A 323 -5.73 -2.84 7.26
CA ILE A 323 -6.22 -3.18 8.59
C ILE A 323 -7.45 -4.10 8.46
N PRO A 324 -7.41 -5.35 9.01
CA PRO A 324 -8.51 -6.32 8.81
C PRO A 324 -9.74 -6.09 9.70
N TYR A 325 -9.72 -5.14 10.62
CA TYR A 325 -10.78 -4.87 11.59
C TYR A 325 -11.20 -3.41 11.59
N THR A 326 -12.33 -3.12 12.20
CA THR A 326 -12.87 -1.78 12.39
C THR A 326 -12.53 -1.23 13.76
N SER A 327 -12.63 0.09 13.95
CA SER A 327 -12.43 0.73 15.25
C SER A 327 -13.51 0.34 16.27
N HIS A 328 -14.71 -0.02 15.80
CA HIS A 328 -15.77 -0.54 16.66
C HIS A 328 -15.42 -1.92 17.25
N GLU A 329 -14.83 -2.82 16.42
CA GLU A 329 -14.39 -4.16 16.86
C GLU A 329 -13.12 -4.12 17.71
N VAL A 330 -12.25 -3.15 17.46
CA VAL A 330 -10.93 -3.00 18.08
C VAL A 330 -10.68 -1.52 18.36
N PRO A 331 -11.25 -0.98 19.45
CA PRO A 331 -11.05 0.42 19.85
C PRO A 331 -9.64 0.65 20.41
N THR A 332 -8.65 0.63 19.52
CA THR A 332 -7.24 0.89 19.79
C THR A 332 -6.64 1.69 18.63
N ILE A 333 -5.54 2.39 18.89
CA ILE A 333 -4.86 3.17 17.83
C ILE A 333 -4.37 2.31 16.66
N SER A 334 -4.30 0.98 16.79
CA SER A 334 -3.96 0.08 15.68
C SER A 334 -5.10 -0.15 14.68
N SER A 335 -6.33 0.31 15.00
CA SER A 335 -7.48 0.22 14.08
C SER A 335 -7.55 1.39 13.08
N VAL A 336 -6.72 2.40 13.26
CA VAL A 336 -6.59 3.56 12.38
C VAL A 336 -5.11 3.78 12.06
N ASN A 337 -4.79 4.02 10.81
CA ASN A 337 -3.42 4.27 10.35
C ASN A 337 -3.34 5.44 9.39
N HIS A 338 -4.45 6.17 9.19
CA HIS A 338 -4.50 7.28 8.26
C HIS A 338 -5.43 8.39 8.75
N ALA A 339 -5.11 9.64 8.41
CA ALA A 339 -5.89 10.82 8.71
C ALA A 339 -6.20 11.59 7.42
N ILE A 340 -7.47 11.96 7.23
CA ILE A 340 -7.94 12.75 6.11
C ILE A 340 -8.83 13.90 6.61
N CYS A 341 -9.25 14.79 5.74
CA CYS A 341 -10.21 15.84 6.05
C CYS A 341 -11.55 15.56 5.39
N THR A 342 -12.63 15.60 6.16
CA THR A 342 -13.99 15.56 5.58
C THR A 342 -14.58 16.96 5.56
N VAL A 343 -15.07 17.42 4.40
CA VAL A 343 -15.81 18.69 4.29
C VAL A 343 -17.26 18.42 3.89
N PHE A 344 -18.20 19.00 4.63
CA PHE A 344 -19.63 18.93 4.30
C PHE A 344 -20.01 20.13 3.44
N TYR A 345 -20.48 19.85 2.23
CA TYR A 345 -20.96 20.87 1.31
C TYR A 345 -22.33 20.49 0.74
N GLN A 346 -23.31 21.37 0.90
CA GLN A 346 -24.71 21.13 0.51
C GLN A 346 -25.26 19.81 1.06
N GLY A 347 -24.96 19.51 2.34
CA GLY A 347 -25.42 18.30 3.03
C GLY A 347 -24.73 17.00 2.61
N LYS A 348 -23.70 17.05 1.77
CA LYS A 348 -22.92 15.87 1.32
C LYS A 348 -21.50 15.92 1.86
N PRO A 349 -20.95 14.80 2.36
CA PRO A 349 -19.54 14.70 2.72
C PRO A 349 -18.66 14.53 1.48
N TYR A 350 -17.55 15.25 1.46
CA TYR A 350 -16.41 15.03 0.56
C TYR A 350 -15.20 14.62 1.40
N TYR A 351 -14.63 13.47 1.10
CA TYR A 351 -13.47 12.92 1.81
C TYR A 351 -12.20 13.31 1.06
N LEU A 352 -11.34 14.08 1.70
CA LEU A 352 -10.20 14.74 1.09
C LEU A 352 -8.90 14.15 1.64
N ASP A 353 -8.26 13.30 0.85
CA ASP A 353 -6.96 12.72 1.17
C ASP A 353 -5.85 13.49 0.44
N ALA A 354 -5.29 14.51 1.12
CA ALA A 354 -4.26 15.37 0.55
C ALA A 354 -2.88 14.69 0.43
N THR A 355 -2.69 13.51 1.00
CA THR A 355 -1.43 12.74 0.87
C THR A 355 -1.21 12.22 -0.54
N ASN A 356 -2.29 12.06 -1.32
CA ASN A 356 -2.22 11.76 -2.75
C ASN A 356 -2.24 13.07 -3.55
N SER A 357 -1.11 13.40 -4.19
CA SER A 357 -0.88 14.71 -4.83
C SER A 357 -1.67 14.92 -6.13
N TYR A 358 -2.37 13.93 -6.69
CA TYR A 358 -2.91 14.00 -8.05
C TYR A 358 -4.36 13.53 -8.19
N ILE A 359 -5.10 13.43 -7.10
CA ILE A 359 -6.53 13.07 -7.13
C ILE A 359 -7.42 14.33 -7.07
N PRO A 360 -8.51 14.40 -7.87
CA PRO A 360 -9.43 15.53 -7.83
C PRO A 360 -10.42 15.44 -6.67
N LEU A 361 -11.10 16.56 -6.38
CA LEU A 361 -12.20 16.61 -5.43
C LEU A 361 -13.30 15.59 -5.81
N GLY A 362 -13.67 14.75 -4.84
CA GLY A 362 -14.72 13.72 -5.00
C GLY A 362 -14.19 12.35 -5.40
N TYR A 363 -12.93 12.21 -5.72
CA TYR A 363 -12.30 10.91 -5.84
C TYR A 363 -11.85 10.40 -4.45
N ILE A 364 -12.04 9.11 -4.22
CA ILE A 364 -11.65 8.42 -2.98
C ILE A 364 -10.60 7.38 -3.35
N PRO A 365 -9.36 7.43 -2.80
CA PRO A 365 -8.33 6.43 -3.06
C PRO A 365 -8.77 5.00 -2.76
N THR A 366 -8.32 4.05 -3.57
CA THR A 366 -8.75 2.64 -3.50
C THR A 366 -8.55 2.02 -2.12
N ASN A 367 -7.47 2.37 -1.42
CA ASN A 367 -7.12 1.83 -0.11
C ASN A 367 -8.05 2.26 1.04
N ILE A 368 -8.87 3.28 0.84
CA ILE A 368 -9.86 3.74 1.84
C ILE A 368 -11.32 3.59 1.38
N GLN A 369 -11.58 3.14 0.14
CA GLN A 369 -12.94 2.89 -0.33
C GLN A 369 -13.62 1.78 0.47
N GLY A 370 -14.88 2.00 0.86
CA GLY A 370 -15.67 1.05 1.64
C GLY A 370 -15.23 0.91 3.10
N ARG A 371 -14.24 1.68 3.56
CA ARG A 371 -13.74 1.66 4.94
C ARG A 371 -14.62 2.52 5.84
N GLN A 372 -14.65 2.17 7.13
CA GLN A 372 -15.26 3.01 8.16
C GLN A 372 -14.30 4.12 8.57
N ALA A 373 -14.80 5.34 8.61
CA ALA A 373 -14.10 6.53 9.04
C ALA A 373 -14.77 7.13 10.28
N LEU A 374 -13.96 7.58 11.22
CA LEU A 374 -14.39 8.33 12.41
C LEU A 374 -14.32 9.82 12.06
N VAL A 375 -15.45 10.45 11.78
CA VAL A 375 -15.54 11.86 11.38
C VAL A 375 -15.93 12.70 12.59
N GLU A 376 -15.15 13.74 12.91
CA GLU A 376 -15.38 14.64 14.03
C GLU A 376 -16.84 15.14 14.08
N GLU A 377 -17.49 14.99 15.23
CA GLU A 377 -18.83 15.52 15.51
C GLU A 377 -18.94 15.92 16.99
N GLY A 378 -18.99 17.22 17.26
CA GLY A 378 -18.91 17.74 18.64
C GLY A 378 -17.61 17.34 19.33
N GLU A 379 -17.71 16.76 20.53
CA GLU A 379 -16.55 16.27 21.28
C GLU A 379 -16.10 14.84 20.88
N GLY A 380 -16.93 14.11 20.15
CA GLY A 380 -16.68 12.76 19.67
C GLY A 380 -16.62 12.67 18.15
N CYS A 381 -17.04 11.52 17.65
CA CYS A 381 -17.10 11.26 16.21
C CYS A 381 -18.43 10.62 15.79
N ARG A 382 -18.70 10.69 14.51
CA ARG A 382 -19.71 9.88 13.85
C ARG A 382 -19.03 8.94 12.86
N VAL A 383 -19.46 7.68 12.86
CA VAL A 383 -18.92 6.67 11.96
C VAL A 383 -19.62 6.81 10.60
N TYR A 384 -18.83 6.95 9.54
CA TYR A 384 -19.27 6.92 8.15
C TYR A 384 -18.56 5.77 7.42
N THR A 385 -19.28 5.08 6.55
CA THR A 385 -18.67 4.17 5.58
C THR A 385 -18.40 4.94 4.30
N LEU A 386 -17.14 5.00 3.88
CA LEU A 386 -16.78 5.69 2.63
C LEU A 386 -17.37 4.97 1.42
N PRO A 387 -17.86 5.69 0.42
CA PRO A 387 -18.35 5.07 -0.81
C PRO A 387 -17.30 4.24 -1.53
N THR A 388 -17.71 3.14 -2.12
CA THR A 388 -16.94 2.44 -3.16
C THR A 388 -17.27 3.04 -4.50
N LEU A 389 -16.26 3.52 -5.22
CA LEU A 389 -16.44 4.12 -6.53
C LEU A 389 -16.58 3.02 -7.62
N PRO A 390 -17.30 3.33 -8.73
CA PRO A 390 -17.33 2.42 -9.88
C PRO A 390 -15.94 2.32 -10.52
N GLN A 391 -15.64 1.21 -11.20
CA GLN A 391 -14.33 0.94 -11.76
C GLN A 391 -13.89 1.96 -12.82
N GLU A 392 -14.84 2.63 -13.48
CA GLU A 392 -14.59 3.73 -14.42
C GLU A 392 -13.93 4.95 -13.77
N ALA A 393 -14.10 5.14 -12.46
CA ALA A 393 -13.47 6.23 -11.71
C ALA A 393 -11.95 6.04 -11.59
N CYS A 394 -11.48 4.79 -11.62
CA CYS A 394 -10.07 4.42 -11.72
C CYS A 394 -9.88 3.70 -13.06
N SER A 395 -9.38 4.39 -14.07
CA SER A 395 -9.35 3.82 -15.42
C SER A 395 -8.13 4.26 -16.23
N SER A 396 -7.81 3.44 -17.23
CA SER A 396 -6.78 3.69 -18.22
C SER A 396 -7.32 3.34 -19.61
N SER A 397 -7.08 4.20 -20.58
CA SER A 397 -7.42 3.97 -21.98
C SER A 397 -6.26 4.36 -22.87
N VAL A 398 -5.92 3.51 -23.86
CA VAL A 398 -4.95 3.84 -24.92
C VAL A 398 -5.54 3.44 -26.27
N GLU A 399 -5.50 4.36 -27.22
CA GLU A 399 -5.97 4.16 -28.58
C GLU A 399 -4.84 4.48 -29.57
N TYR A 400 -4.53 3.51 -30.42
CA TYR A 400 -3.62 3.64 -31.56
C TYR A 400 -4.43 3.70 -32.84
N ASP A 401 -4.31 4.77 -33.62
CA ASP A 401 -4.83 4.87 -34.99
C ASP A 401 -3.67 4.95 -35.97
N CYS A 402 -3.42 3.88 -36.71
CA CYS A 402 -2.19 3.73 -37.47
C CYS A 402 -2.39 3.04 -38.80
N ALA A 403 -1.36 3.15 -39.64
CA ALA A 403 -1.23 2.44 -40.88
C ALA A 403 0.00 1.53 -40.84
N LEU A 404 -0.13 0.35 -41.43
CA LEU A 404 1.00 -0.54 -41.72
C LEU A 404 1.82 0.05 -42.86
N SER A 405 3.14 0.09 -42.72
CA SER A 405 4.07 0.53 -43.77
C SER A 405 5.14 -0.54 -44.02
N VAL A 406 5.56 -0.65 -45.26
CA VAL A 406 6.71 -1.48 -45.66
C VAL A 406 7.95 -0.58 -45.70
N GLU A 407 8.97 -0.96 -44.94
CA GLU A 407 10.22 -0.21 -44.86
C GLU A 407 11.18 -0.61 -46.01
N LYS A 408 12.22 0.21 -46.26
CA LYS A 408 13.20 -0.03 -47.32
C LYS A 408 13.99 -1.34 -47.16
N ASP A 409 14.14 -1.80 -45.91
CA ASP A 409 14.79 -3.06 -45.53
C ASP A 409 13.87 -4.29 -45.64
N GLY A 410 12.61 -4.10 -46.10
CA GLY A 410 11.61 -5.14 -46.21
C GLY A 410 10.85 -5.44 -44.89
N ASN A 411 11.20 -4.79 -43.80
CA ASN A 411 10.49 -4.91 -42.52
C ASN A 411 9.17 -4.12 -42.51
N TYR A 412 8.34 -4.37 -41.50
CA TYR A 412 7.06 -3.72 -41.38
C TYR A 412 7.03 -2.84 -40.14
N ALA A 413 6.38 -1.68 -40.24
CA ALA A 413 6.21 -0.73 -39.16
C ALA A 413 4.77 -0.23 -39.08
N MET A 414 4.36 0.21 -37.88
CA MET A 414 3.14 0.96 -37.68
C MET A 414 3.46 2.44 -37.51
N LYS A 415 2.72 3.31 -38.20
CA LYS A 415 2.85 4.78 -38.10
C LYS A 415 1.47 5.39 -37.91
N GLY A 416 1.35 6.32 -36.97
CA GLY A 416 0.06 6.93 -36.71
C GLY A 416 0.04 7.86 -35.52
N THR A 417 -1.13 7.96 -34.90
CA THR A 417 -1.37 8.72 -33.69
C THR A 417 -1.73 7.81 -32.53
N LEU A 418 -1.31 8.22 -31.34
CA LEU A 418 -1.61 7.57 -30.08
C LEU A 418 -2.32 8.58 -29.18
N ASN A 419 -3.44 8.15 -28.58
CA ASN A 419 -4.18 8.92 -27.57
C ASN A 419 -4.37 8.04 -26.34
N SER A 420 -4.05 8.59 -25.19
CA SER A 420 -4.17 7.86 -23.93
C SER A 420 -4.76 8.74 -22.85
N SER A 421 -5.43 8.10 -21.87
CA SER A 421 -5.97 8.80 -20.71
C SER A 421 -6.00 7.92 -19.48
N TRP A 422 -5.85 8.56 -18.30
CA TRP A 422 -5.89 7.92 -16.99
C TRP A 422 -6.74 8.72 -16.03
N LYS A 423 -7.48 8.04 -15.14
CA LYS A 423 -8.30 8.62 -14.08
C LYS A 423 -7.99 7.98 -12.74
N GLY A 424 -8.32 8.68 -11.65
CA GLY A 424 -8.22 8.18 -10.29
C GLY A 424 -6.80 7.79 -9.90
N ASP A 425 -6.64 6.67 -9.19
CA ASP A 425 -5.33 6.17 -8.76
C ASP A 425 -4.39 5.88 -9.93
N MET A 426 -4.92 5.51 -11.11
CA MET A 426 -4.12 5.34 -12.32
C MET A 426 -3.49 6.66 -12.78
N LYS A 427 -4.24 7.78 -12.74
CA LYS A 427 -3.69 9.11 -13.01
C LYS A 427 -2.61 9.47 -12.00
N ALA A 428 -2.91 9.27 -10.72
CA ALA A 428 -1.98 9.59 -9.63
C ALA A 428 -0.67 8.82 -9.74
N MET A 429 -0.74 7.53 -10.05
CA MET A 429 0.42 6.67 -10.24
C MET A 429 1.30 7.14 -11.40
N VAL A 430 0.70 7.43 -12.56
CA VAL A 430 1.44 7.90 -13.74
C VAL A 430 2.12 9.24 -13.47
N LEU A 431 1.42 10.20 -12.86
CA LEU A 431 1.98 11.52 -12.57
C LEU A 431 3.05 11.46 -11.48
N SER A 432 2.88 10.65 -10.43
CA SER A 432 3.91 10.46 -9.40
C SER A 432 5.20 9.88 -9.98
N ALA A 433 5.09 8.89 -10.88
CA ALA A 433 6.25 8.32 -11.54
C ALA A 433 6.90 9.29 -12.55
N TYR A 434 6.09 10.06 -13.27
CA TYR A 434 6.56 11.09 -14.20
C TYR A 434 7.34 12.21 -13.49
N ASP A 435 6.84 12.68 -12.34
CA ASP A 435 7.49 13.74 -11.57
C ASP A 435 8.73 13.24 -10.80
N ALA A 436 8.75 11.96 -10.43
CA ALA A 436 9.95 11.34 -9.84
C ALA A 436 11.07 11.09 -10.86
N ALA A 437 10.75 11.01 -12.16
CA ALA A 437 11.75 10.86 -13.21
C ALA A 437 12.55 12.15 -13.39
N ALA A 438 13.87 12.01 -13.63
CA ALA A 438 14.70 13.14 -14.01
C ALA A 438 14.16 13.79 -15.30
N GLN A 439 14.32 15.10 -15.45
CA GLN A 439 13.73 15.85 -16.57
C GLN A 439 14.09 15.23 -17.93
N ASP A 440 15.34 14.81 -18.11
CA ASP A 440 15.84 14.20 -19.34
C ASP A 440 15.26 12.78 -19.58
N ASP A 441 14.82 12.08 -18.54
CA ASP A 441 14.27 10.72 -18.61
C ASP A 441 12.73 10.70 -18.79
N ARG A 442 12.05 11.83 -18.65
CA ARG A 442 10.58 11.92 -18.69
C ARG A 442 10.00 11.46 -20.03
N GLN A 443 10.64 11.81 -21.14
CA GLN A 443 10.19 11.35 -22.46
C GLN A 443 10.36 9.83 -22.61
N GLN A 444 11.45 9.27 -22.13
CA GLN A 444 11.68 7.83 -22.14
C GLN A 444 10.69 7.09 -21.23
N PHE A 445 10.36 7.67 -20.06
CA PHE A 445 9.30 7.14 -19.20
C PHE A 445 7.95 7.05 -19.92
N LEU A 446 7.53 8.13 -20.61
CA LEU A 446 6.28 8.13 -21.37
C LEU A 446 6.31 7.13 -22.53
N SER A 447 7.44 6.99 -23.22
CA SER A 447 7.60 6.01 -24.28
C SER A 447 7.40 4.58 -23.76
N ARG A 448 8.02 4.24 -22.63
CA ARG A 448 7.86 2.91 -21.99
C ARG A 448 6.43 2.67 -21.50
N LEU A 449 5.82 3.69 -20.85
CA LEU A 449 4.43 3.63 -20.37
C LEU A 449 3.45 3.30 -21.49
N LEU A 450 3.74 3.72 -22.70
CA LEU A 450 2.90 3.60 -23.89
C LEU A 450 3.41 2.52 -24.87
N GLY A 451 4.22 1.58 -24.40
CA GLY A 451 4.69 0.43 -25.20
C GLY A 451 5.59 0.82 -26.37
N MET A 452 6.28 1.97 -26.30
CA MET A 452 7.22 2.48 -27.29
C MET A 452 8.65 2.37 -26.76
N ASP A 453 9.11 1.15 -26.48
CA ASP A 453 10.40 0.85 -25.84
C ASP A 453 11.37 0.03 -26.74
N GLY A 454 10.95 -0.25 -27.97
CA GLY A 454 11.80 -0.89 -28.99
C GLY A 454 12.88 0.04 -29.54
N ASN A 455 14.02 -0.52 -29.95
CA ASN A 455 15.17 0.26 -30.47
C ASN A 455 14.84 1.12 -31.70
N LYS A 456 13.76 0.82 -32.42
CA LYS A 456 13.28 1.56 -33.60
C LYS A 456 12.01 2.36 -33.31
N ASP A 457 11.52 2.35 -32.05
CA ASP A 457 10.28 3.02 -31.71
C ASP A 457 10.53 4.50 -31.42
N GLU A 458 9.63 5.36 -31.88
CA GLU A 458 9.72 6.80 -31.69
C GLU A 458 8.35 7.39 -31.34
N MET A 459 8.33 8.31 -30.39
CA MET A 459 7.20 9.20 -30.11
C MET A 459 7.60 10.64 -30.43
N ARG A 460 6.74 11.36 -31.13
CA ARG A 460 6.93 12.77 -31.49
C ARG A 460 5.68 13.57 -31.16
N ASP A 461 5.84 14.90 -31.06
CA ASP A 461 4.75 15.83 -30.81
C ASP A 461 3.92 15.46 -29.56
N VAL A 462 4.62 15.08 -28.49
CA VAL A 462 3.97 14.63 -27.25
C VAL A 462 3.30 15.83 -26.56
N VAL A 463 1.99 15.73 -26.38
CA VAL A 463 1.18 16.72 -25.66
C VAL A 463 0.57 16.07 -24.43
N LEU A 464 0.90 16.63 -23.27
CA LEU A 464 0.37 16.20 -21.96
C LEU A 464 -0.63 17.24 -21.46
N LYS A 465 -1.83 16.80 -21.07
CA LYS A 465 -2.91 17.63 -20.53
C LYS A 465 -3.48 17.00 -19.25
N GLY A 466 -3.98 17.83 -18.35
CA GLY A 466 -4.65 17.34 -17.15
C GLY A 466 -3.68 16.84 -16.08
N SER A 467 -2.51 17.50 -15.95
CA SER A 467 -1.48 17.15 -14.97
C SER A 467 -1.66 17.80 -13.59
N ARG A 468 -2.64 18.71 -13.44
CA ARG A 468 -2.89 19.35 -12.14
C ARG A 468 -3.69 18.43 -11.21
N PRO A 469 -3.59 18.60 -9.89
CA PRO A 469 -4.37 17.81 -8.92
C PRO A 469 -5.87 17.79 -9.24
N GLN A 470 -6.46 18.97 -9.49
CA GLN A 470 -7.90 19.12 -9.72
C GLN A 470 -8.41 18.59 -11.05
N ASP A 471 -7.54 18.28 -12.01
CA ASP A 471 -7.97 17.72 -13.30
C ASP A 471 -8.48 16.28 -13.10
N GLU A 472 -9.66 15.97 -13.68
CA GLU A 472 -10.28 14.64 -13.51
C GLU A 472 -9.51 13.52 -14.22
N GLN A 473 -8.84 13.86 -15.34
CA GLN A 473 -8.05 12.90 -16.09
C GLN A 473 -6.75 13.50 -16.60
N LEU A 474 -5.71 12.67 -16.66
CA LEU A 474 -4.50 12.90 -17.44
C LEU A 474 -4.74 12.40 -18.86
N ALA A 475 -4.32 13.16 -19.86
CA ALA A 475 -4.36 12.74 -21.25
C ALA A 475 -3.01 12.99 -21.93
N ILE A 476 -2.55 12.03 -22.74
CA ILE A 476 -1.33 12.16 -23.55
C ILE A 476 -1.70 11.83 -25.00
N SER A 477 -1.30 12.70 -25.91
CA SER A 477 -1.40 12.46 -27.35
C SER A 477 -0.03 12.62 -28.02
N SER A 478 0.24 11.82 -29.03
CA SER A 478 1.49 11.87 -29.80
C SER A 478 1.31 11.28 -31.19
N SER A 479 2.18 11.64 -32.11
CA SER A 479 2.47 10.82 -33.28
C SER A 479 3.49 9.74 -32.89
N PHE A 480 3.44 8.58 -33.56
CA PHE A 480 4.36 7.49 -33.27
C PHE A 480 4.81 6.73 -34.51
N TYR A 481 5.98 6.13 -34.38
CA TYR A 481 6.52 5.11 -35.25
C TYR A 481 6.92 3.90 -34.41
N LYS A 482 6.45 2.70 -34.81
CA LYS A 482 6.83 1.44 -34.17
C LYS A 482 7.33 0.45 -35.22
N GLY A 483 8.59 0.07 -35.08
CA GLY A 483 9.26 -0.84 -36.01
C GLY A 483 9.05 -2.32 -35.67
N ASN A 484 9.29 -3.17 -36.64
CA ASN A 484 9.32 -4.64 -36.48
C ASN A 484 7.99 -5.23 -35.92
N VAL A 485 6.85 -4.74 -36.40
CA VAL A 485 5.51 -5.10 -35.90
C VAL A 485 4.96 -6.40 -36.49
N GLY A 486 5.68 -7.09 -37.35
CA GLY A 486 5.24 -8.34 -37.97
C GLY A 486 6.36 -9.16 -38.55
N VAL A 487 6.06 -10.43 -38.82
CA VAL A 487 6.97 -11.41 -39.43
C VAL A 487 6.37 -11.93 -40.71
N SER A 488 7.15 -11.89 -41.81
CA SER A 488 6.74 -12.43 -43.08
C SER A 488 7.12 -13.90 -43.22
N ALA A 489 6.18 -14.71 -43.72
CA ALA A 489 6.42 -16.08 -44.15
C ALA A 489 5.67 -16.32 -45.47
N ASP A 490 6.38 -16.63 -46.53
CA ASP A 490 5.86 -16.77 -47.91
C ASP A 490 5.09 -15.51 -48.36
N GLN A 491 3.81 -15.66 -48.63
CA GLN A 491 2.91 -14.58 -49.05
C GLN A 491 2.12 -13.96 -47.87
N TYR A 492 2.40 -14.38 -46.65
CA TYR A 492 1.67 -13.95 -45.46
C TYR A 492 2.55 -13.07 -44.57
N LEU A 493 1.91 -12.08 -43.96
CA LEU A 493 2.47 -11.25 -42.90
C LEU A 493 1.64 -11.48 -41.62
N TYR A 494 2.30 -11.88 -40.56
CA TYR A 494 1.78 -12.06 -39.25
C TYR A 494 2.03 -10.80 -38.43
N VAL A 495 0.97 -10.08 -38.06
CA VAL A 495 1.08 -8.78 -37.39
C VAL A 495 0.64 -8.93 -35.94
N ASP A 496 1.52 -8.59 -35.01
CA ASP A 496 1.17 -8.43 -33.60
C ASP A 496 0.50 -7.06 -33.41
N MET A 497 -0.75 -7.07 -32.92
CA MET A 497 -1.49 -5.87 -32.57
C MET A 497 -1.48 -5.57 -31.07
N ASN A 498 -0.95 -6.46 -30.21
CA ASN A 498 -0.85 -6.27 -28.76
C ASN A 498 0.39 -5.45 -28.40
N GLN A 499 0.34 -4.15 -28.67
CA GLN A 499 1.47 -3.22 -28.55
C GLN A 499 1.80 -2.82 -27.12
N ASP A 500 0.88 -3.04 -26.17
CA ASP A 500 0.98 -2.65 -24.78
C ASP A 500 0.58 -3.83 -23.88
N LYS A 501 1.49 -4.29 -23.03
CA LYS A 501 1.28 -5.43 -22.15
C LYS A 501 0.52 -5.02 -20.91
N ASP A 502 -0.29 -5.93 -20.39
CA ASP A 502 -1.10 -5.71 -19.20
C ASP A 502 -0.28 -5.99 -17.94
N VAL A 503 -0.07 -4.97 -17.13
CA VAL A 503 0.72 -5.06 -15.88
C VAL A 503 -0.10 -5.48 -14.65
N TRP A 504 -1.44 -5.55 -14.78
CA TRP A 504 -2.34 -5.89 -13.66
C TRP A 504 -2.88 -7.31 -13.71
N LEU A 505 -2.62 -8.02 -14.80
CA LEU A 505 -3.04 -9.40 -15.03
C LEU A 505 -1.79 -10.28 -15.12
N GLU A 506 -1.13 -10.49 -13.97
CA GLU A 506 0.09 -11.30 -13.88
C GLU A 506 -0.19 -12.65 -13.22
N LYS A 507 0.58 -13.66 -13.63
CA LYS A 507 0.60 -14.96 -12.96
C LYS A 507 1.31 -14.84 -11.63
N VAL A 508 0.78 -15.52 -10.66
CA VAL A 508 1.31 -15.61 -9.30
C VAL A 508 2.21 -16.84 -9.19
N ASP A 509 3.44 -16.67 -8.69
CA ASP A 509 4.30 -17.81 -8.36
C ASP A 509 3.71 -18.58 -7.18
N THR A 510 3.45 -19.87 -7.39
CA THR A 510 2.84 -20.76 -6.40
C THR A 510 3.84 -21.65 -5.67
N ALA A 511 5.12 -21.66 -6.05
CA ALA A 511 6.08 -22.68 -5.60
C ALA A 511 6.28 -22.72 -4.07
N LYS A 512 6.14 -21.59 -3.39
CA LYS A 512 6.29 -21.50 -1.92
C LYS A 512 5.23 -20.59 -1.28
N ARG A 513 4.19 -20.23 -2.04
CA ARG A 513 3.19 -19.26 -1.58
C ARG A 513 2.30 -19.88 -0.50
N VAL A 514 2.11 -19.10 0.57
CA VAL A 514 1.27 -19.48 1.73
C VAL A 514 0.15 -18.46 2.01
N SER A 515 0.12 -17.33 1.27
CA SER A 515 -0.88 -16.29 1.44
C SER A 515 -1.74 -16.07 0.20
N ASP A 516 -2.90 -15.44 0.37
CA ASP A 516 -3.73 -14.93 -0.71
C ASP A 516 -2.93 -13.94 -1.58
N TYR A 517 -3.42 -13.67 -2.79
CA TYR A 517 -2.85 -12.65 -3.68
C TYR A 517 -3.76 -11.44 -3.76
N MET A 518 -3.16 -10.25 -3.63
CA MET A 518 -3.85 -8.96 -3.77
C MET A 518 -3.50 -8.30 -5.10
N ILE A 519 -4.48 -8.19 -5.99
CA ILE A 519 -4.36 -7.38 -7.20
C ILE A 519 -4.28 -5.91 -6.77
N GLY A 520 -3.39 -5.14 -7.37
CA GLY A 520 -3.05 -3.79 -6.92
C GLY A 520 -4.25 -2.86 -6.72
N MET A 521 -5.19 -2.79 -7.66
CA MET A 521 -6.36 -1.90 -7.54
C MET A 521 -7.57 -2.41 -8.34
N LYS A 522 -8.76 -1.91 -7.99
CA LYS A 522 -9.96 -2.05 -8.83
C LYS A 522 -9.87 -1.01 -9.94
N LEU A 523 -9.96 -1.44 -11.18
CA LEU A 523 -9.81 -0.54 -12.32
C LEU A 523 -10.49 -1.07 -13.58
N LYS A 524 -10.71 -0.16 -14.53
CA LYS A 524 -11.05 -0.49 -15.92
C LYS A 524 -9.91 -0.10 -16.84
N ASN A 525 -9.49 -1.04 -17.68
CA ASN A 525 -8.45 -0.82 -18.69
C ASN A 525 -9.01 -1.09 -20.08
N VAL A 526 -8.79 -0.16 -21.02
CA VAL A 526 -9.21 -0.30 -22.41
C VAL A 526 -8.03 -0.02 -23.33
N ARG A 527 -7.80 -0.92 -24.26
CA ARG A 527 -6.79 -0.76 -25.33
C ARG A 527 -7.47 -0.98 -26.66
N LYS A 528 -7.22 -0.08 -27.62
CA LYS A 528 -7.75 -0.17 -28.98
C LYS A 528 -6.63 0.11 -29.98
N VAL A 529 -6.45 -0.78 -30.93
CA VAL A 529 -5.51 -0.61 -32.05
C VAL A 529 -6.31 -0.68 -33.34
N SER A 530 -6.29 0.40 -34.12
CA SER A 530 -6.93 0.50 -35.42
C SER A 530 -5.86 0.56 -36.50
N LEU A 531 -5.64 -0.55 -37.20
CA LEU A 531 -4.58 -0.71 -38.22
C LEU A 531 -5.15 -0.67 -39.62
N SER A 532 -4.75 0.33 -40.41
CA SER A 532 -5.04 0.39 -41.83
C SER A 532 -4.01 -0.43 -42.62
N VAL A 533 -4.48 -1.34 -43.47
CA VAL A 533 -3.65 -2.22 -44.31
C VAL A 533 -3.41 -1.55 -45.67
N PRO A 534 -2.18 -1.55 -46.22
CA PRO A 534 -1.86 -0.92 -47.50
C PRO A 534 -2.67 -1.48 -48.70
N LYS A 535 -2.84 -0.67 -49.73
CA LYS A 535 -3.41 -1.16 -51.02
C LYS A 535 -2.58 -2.32 -51.58
N GLY A 536 -3.26 -3.36 -52.06
CA GLY A 536 -2.61 -4.58 -52.59
C GLY A 536 -2.47 -5.67 -51.55
N MET A 537 -2.53 -5.34 -50.26
CA MET A 537 -2.59 -6.32 -49.19
C MET A 537 -4.05 -6.52 -48.70
N ARG A 538 -4.35 -7.69 -48.18
CA ARG A 538 -5.69 -7.95 -47.62
C ARG A 538 -5.61 -8.76 -46.31
N VAL A 539 -6.49 -8.46 -45.39
CA VAL A 539 -6.67 -9.25 -44.17
C VAL A 539 -7.21 -10.63 -44.55
N GLN A 540 -6.44 -11.66 -44.28
CA GLN A 540 -6.74 -13.04 -44.61
C GLN A 540 -7.47 -13.71 -43.43
N GLU A 541 -6.93 -13.56 -42.22
CA GLU A 541 -7.47 -14.18 -41.01
C GLU A 541 -7.40 -13.24 -39.81
N LEU A 542 -8.43 -13.27 -38.98
CA LEU A 542 -8.49 -12.59 -37.70
C LEU A 542 -8.48 -13.60 -36.55
N PRO A 543 -7.83 -13.28 -35.44
CA PRO A 543 -7.92 -14.09 -34.22
C PRO A 543 -9.38 -14.26 -33.74
N ALA A 544 -9.65 -15.40 -33.11
CA ALA A 544 -10.93 -15.63 -32.46
C ALA A 544 -11.16 -14.66 -31.28
N PRO A 545 -12.38 -14.20 -31.06
CA PRO A 545 -12.67 -13.36 -29.92
C PRO A 545 -12.56 -14.18 -28.61
N PHE A 546 -12.10 -13.50 -27.55
CA PHE A 546 -12.06 -14.04 -26.20
C PHE A 546 -12.94 -13.22 -25.27
N ALA A 547 -13.67 -13.88 -24.39
CA ALA A 547 -14.37 -13.24 -23.28
C ALA A 547 -14.40 -14.17 -22.07
N SER A 548 -14.18 -13.63 -20.89
CA SER A 548 -14.27 -14.35 -19.62
C SER A 548 -14.86 -13.45 -18.55
N HIS A 549 -15.77 -14.00 -17.76
CA HIS A 549 -16.43 -13.31 -16.65
C HIS A 549 -16.24 -14.11 -15.38
N THR A 550 -15.44 -13.59 -14.47
CA THR A 550 -15.21 -14.20 -13.16
C THR A 550 -15.62 -13.26 -12.05
N HIS A 551 -15.55 -13.69 -10.81
CA HIS A 551 -15.77 -12.79 -9.68
C HIS A 551 -14.59 -11.80 -9.46
N TRP A 552 -13.39 -12.08 -10.01
CA TRP A 552 -12.25 -11.17 -9.94
C TRP A 552 -12.26 -10.13 -11.05
N ALA A 553 -12.54 -10.57 -12.28
CA ALA A 553 -12.41 -9.72 -13.46
C ALA A 553 -13.39 -10.09 -14.57
N ASP A 554 -13.74 -9.08 -15.38
CA ASP A 554 -14.32 -9.25 -16.70
C ASP A 554 -13.24 -8.95 -17.74
N LEU A 555 -13.02 -9.85 -18.68
CA LEU A 555 -12.00 -9.76 -19.70
C LEU A 555 -12.62 -9.93 -21.08
N SER A 556 -12.23 -9.10 -22.05
CA SER A 556 -12.62 -9.28 -23.45
C SER A 556 -11.53 -8.82 -24.42
N CYS A 557 -11.22 -9.65 -25.40
CA CYS A 557 -10.33 -9.31 -26.52
C CYS A 557 -11.05 -9.66 -27.82
N THR A 558 -11.21 -8.67 -28.71
CA THR A 558 -11.95 -8.82 -29.96
C THR A 558 -11.17 -8.23 -31.13
N PHE A 559 -11.30 -8.89 -32.29
CA PHE A 559 -10.76 -8.43 -33.56
C PHE A 559 -11.89 -8.26 -34.55
N SER A 560 -11.90 -7.17 -35.30
CA SER A 560 -12.92 -6.91 -36.32
C SER A 560 -12.30 -6.28 -37.56
N LYS A 561 -12.91 -6.54 -38.72
CA LYS A 561 -12.49 -5.97 -40.02
C LYS A 561 -13.54 -4.93 -40.45
N GLN A 562 -13.07 -3.75 -40.78
CA GLN A 562 -13.87 -2.65 -41.34
C GLN A 562 -13.23 -2.18 -42.66
N GLY A 563 -13.69 -2.73 -43.77
CA GLY A 563 -13.05 -2.49 -45.07
C GLY A 563 -11.62 -3.03 -45.09
N ASN A 564 -10.64 -2.14 -45.32
CA ASN A 564 -9.21 -2.46 -45.28
C ASN A 564 -8.55 -2.11 -43.93
N ARG A 565 -9.30 -2.03 -42.88
CA ARG A 565 -8.86 -1.72 -41.50
C ARG A 565 -9.16 -2.89 -40.58
N VAL A 566 -8.20 -3.25 -39.74
CA VAL A 566 -8.36 -4.18 -38.62
C VAL A 566 -8.43 -3.40 -37.34
N VAL A 567 -9.38 -3.72 -36.48
CA VAL A 567 -9.51 -3.14 -35.16
C VAL A 567 -9.41 -4.26 -34.12
N MET A 568 -8.40 -4.17 -33.26
CA MET A 568 -8.29 -4.93 -32.02
C MET A 568 -8.83 -4.08 -30.87
N LYS A 569 -9.69 -4.63 -30.03
CA LYS A 569 -10.08 -4.04 -28.77
C LYS A 569 -9.90 -5.05 -27.66
N LYS A 570 -9.07 -4.72 -26.69
CA LYS A 570 -8.97 -5.47 -25.42
C LYS A 570 -9.46 -4.59 -24.28
N GLU A 571 -10.23 -5.18 -23.39
CA GLU A 571 -10.81 -4.52 -22.21
C GLU A 571 -10.75 -5.48 -21.04
N TYR A 572 -10.34 -4.99 -19.88
CA TYR A 572 -10.50 -5.71 -18.63
C TYR A 572 -10.95 -4.80 -17.50
N VAL A 573 -11.76 -5.35 -16.60
CA VAL A 573 -12.30 -4.69 -15.42
C VAL A 573 -11.96 -5.56 -14.21
N ILE A 574 -11.13 -5.05 -13.29
CA ILE A 574 -10.84 -5.71 -12.02
C ILE A 574 -11.94 -5.35 -11.02
N LYS A 575 -12.74 -6.33 -10.63
CA LYS A 575 -13.89 -6.17 -9.72
C LYS A 575 -13.55 -6.47 -8.26
N ASN A 576 -12.69 -7.46 -8.04
CA ASN A 576 -12.25 -7.90 -6.71
C ASN A 576 -10.73 -8.03 -6.70
N ARG A 577 -10.10 -7.44 -5.70
CA ARG A 577 -8.64 -7.42 -5.57
C ARG A 577 -8.07 -8.69 -4.95
N ARG A 578 -8.86 -9.46 -4.19
CA ARG A 578 -8.38 -10.62 -3.44
C ARG A 578 -8.60 -11.91 -4.22
N VAL A 579 -7.52 -12.64 -4.46
CA VAL A 579 -7.51 -14.01 -4.97
C VAL A 579 -7.10 -14.91 -3.81
N ALA A 580 -8.01 -15.76 -3.33
CA ALA A 580 -7.70 -16.64 -2.21
C ALA A 580 -6.62 -17.66 -2.62
N LEU A 581 -5.77 -18.07 -1.69
CA LEU A 581 -4.66 -19.01 -1.93
C LEU A 581 -5.11 -20.26 -2.70
N LYS A 582 -6.25 -20.84 -2.32
CA LYS A 582 -6.85 -22.01 -2.98
C LYS A 582 -7.25 -21.78 -4.44
N ASP A 583 -7.49 -20.54 -4.84
CA ASP A 583 -8.02 -20.13 -6.15
C ASP A 583 -6.91 -19.59 -7.09
N ILE A 584 -5.65 -19.50 -6.62
CA ILE A 584 -4.54 -18.94 -7.40
C ILE A 584 -4.27 -19.72 -8.70
N LEU A 585 -4.45 -21.03 -8.71
CA LEU A 585 -4.29 -21.82 -9.94
C LEU A 585 -5.35 -21.46 -10.99
N GLU A 586 -6.59 -21.20 -10.57
CA GLU A 586 -7.66 -20.75 -11.45
C GLU A 586 -7.38 -19.34 -11.99
N TRP A 587 -6.90 -18.43 -11.12
CA TRP A 587 -6.42 -17.12 -11.53
C TRP A 587 -5.29 -17.22 -12.57
N ASN A 588 -4.27 -18.03 -12.32
CA ASN A 588 -3.15 -18.22 -13.25
C ASN A 588 -3.59 -18.79 -14.60
N LYS A 589 -4.59 -19.68 -14.60
CA LYS A 589 -5.21 -20.20 -15.83
C LYS A 589 -5.91 -19.07 -16.61
N LEU A 590 -6.73 -18.27 -15.92
CA LEU A 590 -7.41 -17.11 -16.51
C LEU A 590 -6.42 -16.15 -17.16
N VAL A 591 -5.32 -15.81 -16.45
CA VAL A 591 -4.27 -14.92 -16.97
C VAL A 591 -3.55 -15.54 -18.17
N SER A 592 -3.33 -16.88 -18.20
CA SER A 592 -2.78 -17.56 -19.37
C SER A 592 -3.69 -17.41 -20.57
N GLU A 593 -4.96 -17.78 -20.44
CA GLU A 593 -5.95 -17.74 -21.51
C GLU A 593 -6.11 -16.31 -22.08
N TRP A 594 -6.08 -15.30 -21.20
CA TRP A 594 -6.06 -13.88 -21.60
C TRP A 594 -4.84 -13.53 -22.42
N ASN A 595 -3.65 -13.89 -21.94
CA ASN A 595 -2.40 -13.59 -22.65
C ASN A 595 -2.34 -14.29 -24.01
N ASP A 596 -2.76 -15.56 -24.07
CA ASP A 596 -2.81 -16.33 -25.31
C ASP A 596 -3.76 -15.67 -26.33
N ALA A 597 -4.93 -15.23 -25.88
CA ALA A 597 -5.90 -14.56 -26.74
C ALA A 597 -5.42 -13.19 -27.26
N CYS A 598 -4.78 -12.38 -26.38
CA CYS A 598 -4.29 -11.06 -26.75
C CYS A 598 -3.04 -11.10 -27.65
N ASN A 599 -2.24 -12.15 -27.56
CA ASN A 599 -0.99 -12.30 -28.35
C ASN A 599 -1.19 -13.02 -29.70
N GLN A 600 -2.43 -13.36 -30.06
CA GLN A 600 -2.72 -13.91 -31.39
C GLN A 600 -2.47 -12.84 -32.47
N GLN A 601 -1.91 -13.27 -33.59
CA GLN A 601 -1.52 -12.41 -34.68
C GLN A 601 -2.59 -12.32 -35.77
N VAL A 602 -2.75 -11.15 -36.35
CA VAL A 602 -3.56 -10.94 -37.55
C VAL A 602 -2.76 -11.40 -38.77
N VAL A 603 -3.38 -12.23 -39.64
CA VAL A 603 -2.74 -12.71 -40.88
C VAL A 603 -3.17 -11.83 -42.05
N ILE A 604 -2.18 -11.23 -42.69
CA ILE A 604 -2.36 -10.37 -43.87
C ILE A 604 -1.71 -11.03 -45.07
N LEU A 605 -2.43 -11.16 -46.18
CA LEU A 605 -1.92 -11.58 -47.47
C LEU A 605 -1.23 -10.39 -48.13
N THR A 606 0.03 -10.54 -48.52
CA THR A 606 0.88 -9.45 -49.05
C THR A 606 0.89 -9.33 -50.58
N LYS A 607 0.37 -10.34 -51.31
CA LYS A 607 0.28 -10.36 -52.77
C LYS A 607 -1.08 -10.84 -53.23
#